data_46b040338e1731f3ffead2d8b92a9f47
#
_entry.id   46b040338e1731f3ffead2d8b92a9f47
#
_cell.length_a   1.000
_cell.length_b   1.000
_cell.length_c   1.000
_cell.angle_alpha   90.00
_cell.angle_beta   90.00
_cell.angle_gamma   90.00
#
_symmetry.space_group_name_H-M   'P 1'
#
loop_
_entity.id
_entity.type
_entity.pdbx_description
1 polymer ?
#
loop_
_entity_poly.entity_id
_entity_poly.type
_entity_poly.pdbx_seq_one_letter_code
_entity_poly.pdbx_strand_id
1 'polypeptide(L)'
;MFMMDSEKKIAVIGLGYVGLPLAVEFGKKRPTLGFDINESRICELLNGDDSTLEVSEHDLSEANLLTFSSDDMDLNSCHIFIVTVPTPIDSVNRPDLTPIVKASEAVGKHLNKGDLVIYESTVYPGCTEEVCVPILEQVSGLIFNQDFHCGYSPERINPGDKVNTLTKIKKITSGSTVEVSRQVDDLYSSIITAGTFEASSIKVAEAAKVIENTQRDLNIALVNELSVIFGRLDIDTLDVLEAAGSKWNFLPFRPGLVGGHCIGVDPYYLTHKAEQVGYNPQVILAGRRINDNMAQYMVKKFVQRMIQNNIDVANSTVGLLGITFKENCPDIRNSKAIDIVSELQSWNINVVVVDPWADSNEVNEVYGLTLDELSEELKVDSLIVAVGHDQFRELSPVKLRQFCTGDLPVLADVKSLFNKQDVVDQGFSVFRL
;
A
#
# COMPACT_ATOMS: atom_id res chain seq x y z
N MET A 1 8.20 -36.55 15.25
CA MET A 1 9.12 -35.61 14.61
C MET A 1 8.66 -35.47 13.17
N PHE A 2 7.74 -34.52 12.92
CA PHE A 2 7.24 -34.23 11.58
C PHE A 2 8.30 -33.36 10.90
N MET A 3 9.24 -33.98 10.16
CA MET A 3 10.05 -33.23 9.22
C MET A 3 9.12 -32.72 8.12
N MET A 4 9.22 -31.44 7.76
CA MET A 4 8.55 -30.95 6.55
C MET A 4 9.07 -31.75 5.37
N ASP A 5 8.17 -32.51 4.78
CA ASP A 5 8.47 -33.24 3.56
C ASP A 5 8.74 -32.23 2.46
N SER A 6 9.98 -32.20 1.94
CA SER A 6 10.38 -31.30 0.86
C SER A 6 9.61 -31.54 -0.44
N GLU A 7 8.85 -32.64 -0.51
CA GLU A 7 8.02 -32.99 -1.66
C GLU A 7 6.60 -32.39 -1.61
N LYS A 8 6.14 -31.85 -0.47
CA LYS A 8 4.83 -31.22 -0.36
C LYS A 8 4.76 -29.98 -1.24
N LYS A 9 3.87 -30.03 -2.26
CA LYS A 9 3.63 -28.92 -3.18
C LYS A 9 2.92 -27.77 -2.48
N ILE A 10 3.40 -26.54 -2.73
CA ILE A 10 2.80 -25.31 -2.24
C ILE A 10 1.82 -24.77 -3.28
N ALA A 11 0.69 -24.19 -2.83
CA ALA A 11 -0.13 -23.29 -3.62
C ALA A 11 -0.05 -21.88 -3.02
N VAL A 12 0.34 -20.89 -3.81
CA VAL A 12 0.24 -19.46 -3.45
C VAL A 12 -0.99 -18.88 -4.15
N ILE A 13 -1.94 -18.38 -3.37
CA ILE A 13 -3.27 -17.98 -3.84
C ILE A 13 -3.38 -16.45 -3.83
N GLY A 14 -3.51 -15.88 -5.03
CA GLY A 14 -3.42 -14.44 -5.30
C GLY A 14 -2.00 -14.05 -5.71
N LEU A 15 -1.81 -13.63 -6.96
CA LEU A 15 -0.49 -13.34 -7.55
C LEU A 15 -0.29 -11.83 -7.79
N GLY A 16 -0.65 -11.03 -6.77
CA GLY A 16 -0.36 -9.60 -6.74
C GLY A 16 1.04 -9.29 -6.19
N TYR A 17 1.20 -8.08 -5.64
CA TYR A 17 2.46 -7.55 -5.08
C TYR A 17 3.11 -8.41 -3.99
N VAL A 18 2.31 -9.21 -3.28
CA VAL A 18 2.77 -10.11 -2.21
C VAL A 18 2.97 -11.52 -2.72
N GLY A 19 1.96 -12.06 -3.39
CA GLY A 19 1.94 -13.48 -3.72
C GLY A 19 2.91 -13.87 -4.83
N LEU A 20 3.10 -13.02 -5.84
CA LEU A 20 4.02 -13.36 -6.94
C LEU A 20 5.48 -13.45 -6.47
N PRO A 21 6.07 -12.48 -5.77
CA PRO A 21 7.43 -12.61 -5.23
C PRO A 21 7.59 -13.84 -4.35
N LEU A 22 6.58 -14.15 -3.53
CA LEU A 22 6.60 -15.32 -2.66
C LEU A 22 6.57 -16.64 -3.46
N ALA A 23 5.70 -16.75 -4.47
CA ALA A 23 5.61 -17.91 -5.34
C ALA A 23 6.93 -18.17 -6.09
N VAL A 24 7.58 -17.10 -6.56
CA VAL A 24 8.88 -17.17 -7.24
C VAL A 24 9.96 -17.69 -6.29
N GLU A 25 10.09 -17.15 -5.10
CA GLU A 25 11.12 -17.59 -4.15
C GLU A 25 10.92 -19.04 -3.69
N PHE A 26 9.67 -19.47 -3.46
CA PHE A 26 9.41 -20.90 -3.22
C PHE A 26 9.66 -21.75 -4.47
N GLY A 27 9.25 -21.28 -5.66
CA GLY A 27 9.43 -21.97 -6.93
C GLY A 27 10.89 -22.18 -7.36
N LYS A 28 11.82 -21.38 -6.81
CA LYS A 28 13.26 -21.64 -6.96
C LYS A 28 13.72 -22.87 -6.15
N LYS A 29 12.97 -23.33 -5.15
CA LYS A 29 13.41 -24.35 -4.19
C LYS A 29 12.56 -25.61 -4.13
N ARG A 30 11.26 -25.51 -4.44
CA ARG A 30 10.31 -26.65 -4.35
C ARG A 30 9.13 -26.48 -5.30
N PRO A 31 8.40 -27.58 -5.59
CA PRO A 31 7.20 -27.53 -6.42
C PRO A 31 6.20 -26.51 -5.86
N THR A 32 5.87 -25.50 -6.66
CA THR A 32 4.98 -24.41 -6.27
C THR A 32 3.98 -24.15 -7.40
N LEU A 33 2.71 -23.97 -7.03
CA LEU A 33 1.64 -23.50 -7.89
C LEU A 33 1.30 -22.07 -7.53
N GLY A 34 1.47 -21.14 -8.45
CA GLY A 34 0.90 -19.82 -8.37
C GLY A 34 -0.53 -19.87 -8.92
N PHE A 35 -1.50 -19.58 -8.07
CA PHE A 35 -2.91 -19.62 -8.43
C PHE A 35 -3.53 -18.22 -8.36
N ASP A 36 -4.20 -17.79 -9.43
CA ASP A 36 -5.00 -16.56 -9.43
C ASP A 36 -6.27 -16.77 -10.26
N ILE A 37 -7.38 -16.23 -9.77
CA ILE A 37 -8.67 -16.29 -10.48
C ILE A 37 -8.70 -15.40 -11.73
N ASN A 38 -7.77 -14.49 -11.87
CA ASN A 38 -7.65 -13.58 -13.01
C ASN A 38 -6.86 -14.27 -14.14
N GLU A 39 -7.57 -14.77 -15.13
CA GLU A 39 -6.97 -15.44 -16.30
C GLU A 39 -6.00 -14.54 -17.06
N SER A 40 -6.27 -13.22 -17.15
CA SER A 40 -5.37 -12.27 -17.80
C SER A 40 -4.03 -12.19 -17.06
N ARG A 41 -4.06 -12.22 -15.72
CA ARG A 41 -2.85 -12.25 -14.88
C ARG A 41 -2.04 -13.53 -15.10
N ILE A 42 -2.71 -14.68 -15.19
CA ILE A 42 -2.04 -15.95 -15.49
C ILE A 42 -1.41 -15.94 -16.89
N CYS A 43 -2.13 -15.45 -17.91
CA CYS A 43 -1.57 -15.32 -19.27
C CYS A 43 -0.34 -14.41 -19.31
N GLU A 44 -0.35 -13.29 -18.62
CA GLU A 44 0.76 -12.35 -18.47
C GLU A 44 2.00 -13.08 -17.89
N LEU A 45 1.83 -13.74 -16.74
CA LEU A 45 2.91 -14.44 -16.06
C LEU A 45 3.48 -15.62 -16.84
N LEU A 46 2.64 -16.34 -17.62
CA LEU A 46 3.09 -17.41 -18.53
C LEU A 46 3.95 -16.87 -19.68
N ASN A 47 3.78 -15.60 -20.06
CA ASN A 47 4.62 -14.93 -21.05
C ASN A 47 5.93 -14.36 -20.45
N GLY A 48 6.10 -14.44 -19.13
CA GLY A 48 7.27 -13.89 -18.43
C GLY A 48 7.14 -12.44 -18.04
N ASP A 49 5.96 -11.84 -18.20
CA ASP A 49 5.69 -10.44 -17.90
C ASP A 49 5.10 -10.28 -16.47
N ASP A 50 5.44 -9.19 -15.79
CA ASP A 50 4.86 -8.80 -14.51
C ASP A 50 4.47 -7.33 -14.50
N SER A 51 3.18 -7.04 -14.70
CA SER A 51 2.64 -5.66 -14.67
C SER A 51 2.79 -4.98 -13.29
N THR A 52 2.97 -5.75 -12.21
CA THR A 52 3.23 -5.17 -10.89
C THR A 52 4.66 -4.67 -10.73
N LEU A 53 5.58 -5.01 -11.63
CA LEU A 53 7.01 -4.67 -11.63
C LEU A 53 7.76 -5.11 -10.36
N GLU A 54 7.24 -6.08 -9.61
CA GLU A 54 7.86 -6.60 -8.39
C GLU A 54 8.91 -7.67 -8.70
N VAL A 55 8.67 -8.48 -9.73
CA VAL A 55 9.55 -9.59 -10.13
C VAL A 55 10.10 -9.34 -11.52
N SER A 56 11.39 -9.55 -11.70
CA SER A 56 12.02 -9.45 -13.02
C SER A 56 11.78 -10.71 -13.86
N GLU A 57 11.85 -10.60 -15.19
CA GLU A 57 11.82 -11.74 -16.10
C GLU A 57 12.90 -12.79 -15.74
N HIS A 58 14.08 -12.32 -15.32
CA HIS A 58 15.17 -13.19 -14.86
C HIS A 58 14.75 -14.00 -13.63
N ASP A 59 14.14 -13.36 -12.60
CA ASP A 59 13.70 -14.06 -11.39
C ASP A 59 12.60 -15.07 -11.68
N LEU A 60 11.66 -14.73 -12.58
CA LEU A 60 10.63 -15.66 -13.07
C LEU A 60 11.27 -16.89 -13.75
N SER A 61 12.30 -16.66 -14.57
CA SER A 61 12.99 -17.74 -15.29
C SER A 61 13.80 -18.66 -14.37
N GLU A 62 14.27 -18.18 -13.22
CA GLU A 62 14.98 -18.99 -12.23
C GLU A 62 14.04 -19.89 -11.41
N ALA A 63 12.75 -19.58 -11.34
CA ALA A 63 11.76 -20.33 -10.59
C ALA A 63 11.30 -21.60 -11.33
N ASN A 64 12.23 -22.49 -11.66
CA ASN A 64 11.99 -23.69 -12.50
C ASN A 64 10.96 -24.68 -11.97
N LEU A 65 10.58 -24.58 -10.69
CA LEU A 65 9.59 -25.47 -10.04
C LEU A 65 8.26 -24.72 -9.80
N LEU A 66 8.10 -23.51 -10.37
CA LEU A 66 6.88 -22.71 -10.32
C LEU A 66 6.02 -23.02 -11.56
N THR A 67 4.75 -23.23 -11.33
CA THR A 67 3.72 -23.32 -12.37
C THR A 67 2.61 -22.33 -12.07
N PHE A 68 1.88 -21.86 -13.08
CA PHE A 68 0.76 -20.93 -12.92
C PHE A 68 -0.54 -21.57 -13.41
N SER A 69 -1.65 -21.31 -12.71
CA SER A 69 -2.99 -21.77 -13.12
C SER A 69 -4.09 -20.83 -12.58
N SER A 70 -5.21 -20.79 -13.32
CA SER A 70 -6.50 -20.24 -12.89
C SER A 70 -7.56 -21.32 -12.66
N ASP A 71 -7.24 -22.60 -12.90
CA ASP A 71 -8.12 -23.74 -12.65
C ASP A 71 -7.99 -24.20 -11.20
N ASP A 72 -9.08 -24.10 -10.41
CA ASP A 72 -9.09 -24.52 -9.01
C ASP A 72 -8.84 -26.02 -8.82
N MET A 73 -9.07 -26.85 -9.84
CA MET A 73 -8.77 -28.28 -9.80
C MET A 73 -7.28 -28.59 -9.62
N ASP A 74 -6.39 -27.70 -10.02
CA ASP A 74 -4.94 -27.84 -9.84
C ASP A 74 -4.51 -27.78 -8.37
N LEU A 75 -5.34 -27.16 -7.51
CA LEU A 75 -5.17 -27.10 -6.05
C LEU A 75 -5.22 -28.47 -5.40
N ASN A 76 -5.88 -29.47 -6.00
CA ASN A 76 -5.95 -30.85 -5.49
C ASN A 76 -4.57 -31.52 -5.29
N SER A 77 -3.55 -31.05 -6.00
CA SER A 77 -2.19 -31.57 -5.91
C SER A 77 -1.34 -30.90 -4.83
N CYS A 78 -1.89 -29.92 -4.12
CA CYS A 78 -1.18 -29.09 -3.14
C CYS A 78 -1.49 -29.53 -1.71
N HIS A 79 -0.56 -29.26 -0.79
CA HIS A 79 -0.65 -29.64 0.62
C HIS A 79 -0.34 -28.46 1.58
N ILE A 80 0.22 -27.41 1.04
CA ILE A 80 0.48 -26.16 1.77
C ILE A 80 -0.15 -25.04 0.95
N PHE A 81 -1.12 -24.36 1.51
CA PHE A 81 -1.85 -23.27 0.86
C PHE A 81 -1.44 -21.96 1.51
N ILE A 82 -0.94 -21.00 0.74
CA ILE A 82 -0.56 -19.67 1.23
C ILE A 82 -1.48 -18.65 0.59
N VAL A 83 -2.31 -18.00 1.40
CA VAL A 83 -3.35 -17.06 0.95
C VAL A 83 -2.80 -15.64 1.04
N THR A 84 -2.69 -14.96 -0.12
CA THR A 84 -2.10 -13.63 -0.28
C THR A 84 -3.06 -12.66 -1.00
N VAL A 85 -4.36 -12.92 -0.92
CA VAL A 85 -5.39 -12.11 -1.55
C VAL A 85 -5.52 -10.73 -0.90
N PRO A 86 -5.99 -9.70 -1.63
CA PRO A 86 -6.18 -8.37 -1.07
C PRO A 86 -7.26 -8.35 0.02
N THR A 87 -7.12 -7.41 0.95
CA THR A 87 -8.06 -7.16 2.04
C THR A 87 -8.37 -5.66 2.09
N PRO A 88 -9.26 -5.17 1.21
CA PRO A 88 -9.62 -3.76 1.13
C PRO A 88 -10.57 -3.34 2.29
N ILE A 89 -10.95 -2.07 2.28
CA ILE A 89 -12.05 -1.53 3.10
C ILE A 89 -13.21 -1.11 2.18
N ASP A 90 -14.41 -1.13 2.71
CA ASP A 90 -15.60 -0.62 2.04
C ASP A 90 -15.69 0.92 2.07
N SER A 91 -16.75 1.48 1.46
CA SER A 91 -16.99 2.93 1.39
C SER A 91 -17.22 3.61 2.76
N VAL A 92 -17.40 2.84 3.82
CA VAL A 92 -17.56 3.32 5.20
C VAL A 92 -16.38 2.91 6.10
N ASN A 93 -15.24 2.60 5.48
CA ASN A 93 -13.98 2.23 6.12
C ASN A 93 -14.06 0.97 7.00
N ARG A 94 -14.88 -0.01 6.63
CA ARG A 94 -14.92 -1.31 7.29
C ARG A 94 -14.14 -2.35 6.50
N PRO A 95 -13.46 -3.31 7.16
CA PRO A 95 -12.79 -4.42 6.48
C PRO A 95 -13.72 -5.16 5.53
N ASP A 96 -13.35 -5.25 4.26
CA ASP A 96 -14.00 -6.14 3.31
C ASP A 96 -13.24 -7.47 3.26
N LEU A 97 -13.82 -8.47 3.91
CA LEU A 97 -13.26 -9.81 3.99
C LEU A 97 -13.69 -10.71 2.82
N THR A 98 -14.46 -10.19 1.85
CA THR A 98 -14.96 -10.99 0.72
C THR A 98 -13.86 -11.75 -0.02
N PRO A 99 -12.70 -11.16 -0.35
CA PRO A 99 -11.66 -11.90 -1.05
C PRO A 99 -11.07 -13.05 -0.22
N ILE A 100 -10.79 -12.83 1.07
CA ILE A 100 -10.22 -13.85 1.95
C ILE A 100 -11.23 -14.97 2.26
N VAL A 101 -12.52 -14.64 2.37
CA VAL A 101 -13.61 -15.62 2.51
C VAL A 101 -13.67 -16.53 1.27
N LYS A 102 -13.71 -15.94 0.08
CA LYS A 102 -13.72 -16.69 -1.19
C LYS A 102 -12.46 -17.55 -1.37
N ALA A 103 -11.29 -17.03 -1.00
CA ALA A 103 -10.06 -17.80 -1.03
C ALA A 103 -10.10 -19.00 -0.07
N SER A 104 -10.64 -18.78 1.16
CA SER A 104 -10.83 -19.86 2.14
C SER A 104 -11.84 -20.91 1.67
N GLU A 105 -12.92 -20.50 0.99
CA GLU A 105 -13.89 -21.41 0.37
C GLU A 105 -13.23 -22.24 -0.77
N ALA A 106 -12.42 -21.61 -1.61
CA ALA A 106 -11.70 -22.29 -2.67
C ALA A 106 -10.72 -23.32 -2.10
N VAL A 107 -9.89 -22.92 -1.13
CA VAL A 107 -8.97 -23.85 -0.44
C VAL A 107 -9.71 -24.96 0.24
N GLY A 108 -10.81 -24.68 0.96
CA GLY A 108 -11.58 -25.68 1.69
C GLY A 108 -12.11 -26.83 0.84
N LYS A 109 -12.40 -26.60 -0.45
CA LYS A 109 -12.84 -27.65 -1.39
C LYS A 109 -11.74 -28.69 -1.69
N HIS A 110 -10.47 -28.29 -1.59
CA HIS A 110 -9.30 -29.09 -1.97
C HIS A 110 -8.46 -29.54 -0.76
N LEU A 111 -8.87 -29.14 0.44
CA LEU A 111 -8.16 -29.41 1.68
C LEU A 111 -8.25 -30.88 2.08
N ASN A 112 -7.12 -31.51 2.41
CA ASN A 112 -7.01 -32.88 2.84
C ASN A 112 -6.44 -32.98 4.25
N LYS A 113 -6.53 -34.17 4.85
CA LYS A 113 -5.94 -34.43 6.18
C LYS A 113 -4.41 -34.28 6.14
N GLY A 114 -3.89 -33.50 7.07
CA GLY A 114 -2.46 -33.19 7.23
C GLY A 114 -2.00 -31.99 6.42
N ASP A 115 -2.93 -31.28 5.78
CA ASP A 115 -2.63 -30.05 5.04
C ASP A 115 -2.47 -28.84 5.98
N LEU A 116 -1.79 -27.81 5.47
CA LEU A 116 -1.50 -26.55 6.18
C LEU A 116 -1.99 -25.38 5.35
N VAL A 117 -2.77 -24.49 5.96
CA VAL A 117 -3.21 -23.22 5.36
C VAL A 117 -2.55 -22.05 6.08
N ILE A 118 -1.79 -21.24 5.36
CA ILE A 118 -1.09 -20.07 5.89
C ILE A 118 -1.71 -18.81 5.30
N TYR A 119 -2.11 -17.87 6.14
CA TYR A 119 -2.60 -16.57 5.69
C TYR A 119 -1.50 -15.52 5.77
N GLU A 120 -1.30 -14.77 4.69
CA GLU A 120 -0.43 -13.60 4.63
C GLU A 120 -1.20 -12.29 4.44
N SER A 121 -2.46 -12.39 3.97
CA SER A 121 -3.34 -11.25 3.82
C SER A 121 -3.46 -10.47 5.13
N THR A 122 -3.42 -9.14 5.05
CA THR A 122 -3.56 -8.29 6.25
C THR A 122 -4.97 -8.40 6.82
N VAL A 123 -5.06 -8.76 8.09
CA VAL A 123 -6.35 -8.91 8.79
C VAL A 123 -6.24 -8.38 10.23
N TYR A 124 -7.38 -8.17 10.90
CA TYR A 124 -7.41 -7.83 12.33
C TYR A 124 -7.09 -9.05 13.21
N PRO A 125 -6.62 -8.84 14.46
CA PRO A 125 -6.28 -9.94 15.37
C PRO A 125 -7.48 -10.87 15.62
N GLY A 126 -7.28 -12.15 15.34
CA GLY A 126 -8.28 -13.21 15.48
C GLY A 126 -9.02 -13.56 14.19
N CYS A 127 -8.84 -12.82 13.10
CA CYS A 127 -9.58 -13.06 11.86
C CYS A 127 -9.33 -14.47 11.28
N THR A 128 -8.09 -14.93 11.27
CA THR A 128 -7.75 -16.28 10.78
C THR A 128 -8.56 -17.35 11.52
N GLU A 129 -8.56 -17.31 12.86
CA GLU A 129 -9.20 -18.34 13.68
C GLU A 129 -10.72 -18.15 13.79
N GLU A 130 -11.22 -16.90 13.75
CA GLU A 130 -12.65 -16.58 13.97
C GLU A 130 -13.47 -16.55 12.68
N VAL A 131 -12.83 -16.29 11.52
CA VAL A 131 -13.50 -16.18 10.22
C VAL A 131 -13.05 -17.27 9.26
N CYS A 132 -11.74 -17.37 9.00
CA CYS A 132 -11.24 -18.26 7.95
C CYS A 132 -11.34 -19.74 8.33
N VAL A 133 -10.97 -20.11 9.56
CA VAL A 133 -11.04 -21.50 10.05
C VAL A 133 -12.45 -22.07 9.99
N PRO A 134 -13.51 -21.40 10.47
CA PRO A 134 -14.88 -21.93 10.35
C PRO A 134 -15.30 -22.19 8.90
N ILE A 135 -14.84 -21.38 7.94
CA ILE A 135 -15.14 -21.57 6.52
C ILE A 135 -14.42 -22.82 6.00
N LEU A 136 -13.13 -22.97 6.33
CA LEU A 136 -12.35 -24.16 5.97
C LEU A 136 -13.01 -25.45 6.52
N GLU A 137 -13.43 -25.45 7.79
CA GLU A 137 -14.15 -26.59 8.41
C GLU A 137 -15.49 -26.86 7.71
N GLN A 138 -16.27 -25.84 7.44
CA GLN A 138 -17.60 -25.98 6.83
C GLN A 138 -17.49 -26.54 5.41
N VAL A 139 -16.53 -26.08 4.63
CA VAL A 139 -16.39 -26.49 3.22
C VAL A 139 -15.72 -27.86 3.07
N SER A 140 -14.66 -28.12 3.84
CA SER A 140 -13.90 -29.37 3.77
C SER A 140 -14.53 -30.52 4.54
N GLY A 141 -15.32 -30.23 5.59
CA GLY A 141 -15.76 -31.22 6.57
C GLY A 141 -14.68 -31.73 7.50
N LEU A 142 -13.49 -31.14 7.47
CA LEU A 142 -12.35 -31.47 8.31
C LEU A 142 -12.36 -30.67 9.62
N ILE A 143 -11.64 -31.15 10.65
CA ILE A 143 -11.59 -30.53 11.97
C ILE A 143 -10.24 -29.81 12.16
N PHE A 144 -10.31 -28.54 12.49
CA PHE A 144 -9.15 -27.70 12.79
C PHE A 144 -8.31 -28.24 13.95
N ASN A 145 -6.99 -28.19 13.82
CA ASN A 145 -6.02 -28.73 14.76
C ASN A 145 -6.08 -30.24 15.00
N GLN A 146 -6.86 -30.97 14.18
CA GLN A 146 -6.89 -32.43 14.16
C GLN A 146 -6.59 -32.96 12.77
N ASP A 147 -7.36 -32.53 11.77
CA ASP A 147 -7.25 -32.98 10.39
C ASP A 147 -6.44 -32.01 9.52
N PHE A 148 -6.52 -30.72 9.78
CA PHE A 148 -5.72 -29.66 9.14
C PHE A 148 -5.28 -28.61 10.15
N HIS A 149 -4.32 -27.76 9.74
CA HIS A 149 -3.76 -26.73 10.60
C HIS A 149 -3.68 -25.39 9.89
N CYS A 150 -3.58 -24.30 10.66
CA CYS A 150 -3.38 -22.97 10.12
C CYS A 150 -2.11 -22.31 10.66
N GLY A 151 -1.56 -21.42 9.84
CA GLY A 151 -0.51 -20.46 10.21
C GLY A 151 -0.86 -19.05 9.76
N TYR A 152 -0.10 -18.10 10.24
CA TYR A 152 -0.16 -16.72 9.78
C TYR A 152 1.25 -16.13 9.71
N SER A 153 1.57 -15.50 8.58
CA SER A 153 2.88 -14.91 8.33
C SER A 153 2.72 -13.61 7.53
N PRO A 154 2.65 -12.45 8.20
CA PRO A 154 2.39 -11.19 7.51
C PRO A 154 3.51 -10.77 6.58
N GLU A 155 3.14 -10.15 5.45
CA GLU A 155 4.11 -9.55 4.55
C GLU A 155 4.47 -8.11 4.95
N ARG A 156 5.72 -7.74 4.63
CA ARG A 156 6.34 -6.44 4.93
C ARG A 156 6.91 -5.74 3.70
N ILE A 157 6.71 -6.30 2.51
CA ILE A 157 7.15 -5.69 1.26
C ILE A 157 6.50 -4.30 1.13
N ASN A 158 7.31 -3.34 0.69
CA ASN A 158 6.87 -2.03 0.29
C ASN A 158 6.93 -1.98 -1.24
N PRO A 159 5.79 -1.99 -1.96
CA PRO A 159 5.78 -2.03 -3.42
C PRO A 159 6.76 -1.03 -4.03
N GLY A 160 7.55 -1.47 -5.02
CA GLY A 160 8.59 -0.68 -5.68
C GLY A 160 9.91 -0.53 -4.90
N ASP A 161 10.04 -1.08 -3.68
CA ASP A 161 11.32 -1.07 -2.93
C ASP A 161 12.23 -2.22 -3.41
N LYS A 162 13.26 -1.87 -4.17
CA LYS A 162 14.23 -2.84 -4.71
C LYS A 162 15.38 -3.18 -3.73
N VAL A 163 15.43 -2.53 -2.58
CA VAL A 163 16.44 -2.77 -1.53
C VAL A 163 15.93 -3.73 -0.48
N ASN A 164 14.74 -3.45 0.07
CA ASN A 164 14.10 -4.28 1.08
C ASN A 164 13.14 -5.26 0.39
N THR A 165 13.71 -6.26 -0.26
CA THR A 165 12.96 -7.33 -0.95
C THR A 165 12.49 -8.40 0.03
N LEU A 166 11.58 -9.28 -0.40
CA LEU A 166 11.00 -10.36 0.40
C LEU A 166 12.04 -11.12 1.24
N THR A 167 13.12 -11.55 0.63
CA THR A 167 14.16 -12.38 1.28
C THR A 167 15.03 -11.61 2.29
N LYS A 168 15.07 -10.28 2.19
CA LYS A 168 15.94 -9.39 2.98
C LYS A 168 15.21 -8.75 4.18
N ILE A 169 13.91 -8.96 4.32
CA ILE A 169 13.12 -8.47 5.44
C ILE A 169 12.88 -9.62 6.42
N LYS A 170 13.10 -9.36 7.73
CA LYS A 170 12.79 -10.35 8.76
C LYS A 170 11.29 -10.68 8.74
N LYS A 171 10.95 -11.98 8.56
CA LYS A 171 9.58 -12.46 8.45
C LYS A 171 9.03 -12.91 9.79
N ILE A 172 7.82 -12.45 10.14
CA ILE A 172 7.10 -12.98 11.30
C ILE A 172 6.41 -14.28 10.88
N THR A 173 6.47 -15.30 11.72
CA THR A 173 5.84 -16.61 11.51
C THR A 173 5.01 -16.98 12.73
N SER A 174 3.95 -17.76 12.53
CA SER A 174 3.14 -18.29 13.62
C SER A 174 2.31 -19.49 13.15
N GLY A 175 1.89 -20.33 14.09
CA GLY A 175 1.06 -21.50 13.81
C GLY A 175 0.01 -21.74 14.88
N SER A 176 -0.98 -22.55 14.55
CA SER A 176 -2.11 -22.89 15.41
C SER A 176 -1.74 -23.83 16.57
N THR A 177 -0.61 -24.53 16.45
CA THR A 177 0.05 -25.28 17.54
C THR A 177 1.54 -24.99 17.53
N VAL A 178 2.25 -25.39 18.60
CA VAL A 178 3.72 -25.24 18.70
C VAL A 178 4.44 -25.94 17.55
N GLU A 179 3.99 -27.15 17.21
CA GLU A 179 4.55 -27.95 16.11
C GLU A 179 4.34 -27.28 14.77
N VAL A 180 3.14 -26.76 14.54
CA VAL A 180 2.77 -26.04 13.30
C VAL A 180 3.52 -24.70 13.21
N SER A 181 3.69 -23.99 14.33
CA SER A 181 4.47 -22.75 14.35
C SER A 181 5.90 -23.00 13.87
N ARG A 182 6.54 -24.07 14.33
CA ARG A 182 7.89 -24.47 13.87
C ARG A 182 7.89 -24.86 12.38
N GLN A 183 6.85 -25.60 11.92
CA GLN A 183 6.74 -25.94 10.51
C GLN A 183 6.63 -24.72 9.59
N VAL A 184 5.83 -23.71 10.01
CA VAL A 184 5.72 -22.46 9.31
C VAL A 184 7.06 -21.71 9.35
N ASP A 185 7.72 -21.67 10.50
CA ASP A 185 9.02 -21.01 10.65
C ASP A 185 10.09 -21.66 9.77
N ASP A 186 10.20 -22.99 9.77
CA ASP A 186 11.12 -23.74 8.90
C ASP A 186 10.83 -23.49 7.41
N LEU A 187 9.54 -23.43 7.04
CA LEU A 187 9.13 -23.16 5.65
C LEU A 187 9.66 -21.80 5.18
N TYR A 188 9.38 -20.73 5.93
CA TYR A 188 9.82 -19.38 5.56
C TYR A 188 11.32 -19.19 5.71
N SER A 189 11.95 -19.75 6.72
CA SER A 189 13.42 -19.73 6.88
C SER A 189 14.15 -20.32 5.68
N SER A 190 13.51 -21.17 4.90
CA SER A 190 14.08 -21.74 3.68
C SER A 190 14.30 -20.70 2.59
N ILE A 191 13.55 -19.60 2.58
CA ILE A 191 13.60 -18.53 1.56
C ILE A 191 14.03 -17.16 2.13
N ILE A 192 13.81 -16.90 3.41
CA ILE A 192 14.10 -15.60 4.03
C ILE A 192 15.52 -15.58 4.60
N THR A 193 16.40 -14.86 3.93
CA THR A 193 17.82 -14.76 4.36
C THR A 193 18.04 -13.83 5.56
N ALA A 194 17.11 -12.89 5.80
CA ALA A 194 17.13 -11.99 6.96
C ALA A 194 16.69 -12.66 8.27
N GLY A 195 16.29 -13.93 8.20
CA GLY A 195 15.78 -14.72 9.33
C GLY A 195 14.31 -14.46 9.64
N THR A 196 13.79 -15.26 10.55
CA THR A 196 12.39 -15.24 10.96
C THR A 196 12.22 -14.80 12.41
N PHE A 197 11.01 -14.53 12.83
CA PHE A 197 10.59 -14.28 14.20
C PHE A 197 9.32 -15.08 14.47
N GLU A 198 9.43 -16.14 15.25
CA GLU A 198 8.31 -16.97 15.65
C GLU A 198 7.47 -16.23 16.71
N ALA A 199 6.26 -15.80 16.32
CA ALA A 199 5.33 -15.15 17.23
C ALA A 199 4.62 -16.20 18.10
N SER A 200 4.22 -15.80 19.30
CA SER A 200 3.62 -16.71 20.29
C SER A 200 2.23 -17.25 19.91
N SER A 201 1.55 -16.64 18.94
CA SER A 201 0.28 -17.10 18.38
C SER A 201 -0.05 -16.39 17.06
N ILE A 202 -1.02 -16.94 16.33
CA ILE A 202 -1.60 -16.31 15.13
C ILE A 202 -2.10 -14.90 15.46
N LYS A 203 -2.87 -14.72 16.53
CA LYS A 203 -3.39 -13.40 16.95
C LYS A 203 -2.30 -12.36 17.20
N VAL A 204 -1.16 -12.79 17.76
CA VAL A 204 -0.01 -11.90 18.00
C VAL A 204 0.63 -11.50 16.68
N ALA A 205 0.78 -12.40 15.73
CA ALA A 205 1.34 -12.11 14.42
C ALA A 205 0.44 -11.17 13.59
N GLU A 206 -0.88 -11.40 13.62
CA GLU A 206 -1.89 -10.50 13.02
C GLU A 206 -1.82 -9.11 13.65
N ALA A 207 -1.79 -9.01 15.00
CA ALA A 207 -1.66 -7.75 15.70
C ALA A 207 -0.36 -7.01 15.33
N ALA A 208 0.76 -7.71 15.28
CA ALA A 208 2.06 -7.14 14.93
C ALA A 208 2.05 -6.48 13.54
N LYS A 209 1.35 -7.08 12.57
CA LYS A 209 1.20 -6.50 11.22
C LYS A 209 0.44 -5.17 11.27
N VAL A 210 -0.70 -5.17 11.91
CA VAL A 210 -1.61 -4.01 11.88
C VAL A 210 -1.04 -2.83 12.65
N ILE A 211 -0.38 -3.07 13.81
CA ILE A 211 0.18 -1.97 14.63
C ILE A 211 1.36 -1.28 13.97
N GLU A 212 2.12 -1.95 13.11
CA GLU A 212 3.26 -1.34 12.43
C GLU A 212 2.81 -0.21 11.48
N ASN A 213 1.76 -0.46 10.69
CA ASN A 213 1.20 0.56 9.82
C ASN A 213 0.37 1.59 10.60
N THR A 214 -0.33 1.18 11.66
CA THR A 214 -1.05 2.11 12.55
C THR A 214 -0.08 3.09 13.23
N GLN A 215 1.08 2.61 13.70
CA GLN A 215 2.11 3.45 14.31
C GLN A 215 2.65 4.46 13.30
N ARG A 216 2.89 4.04 12.04
CA ARG A 216 3.33 4.95 10.96
C ARG A 216 2.28 5.99 10.64
N ASP A 217 1.03 5.59 10.50
CA ASP A 217 -0.12 6.48 10.26
C ASP A 217 -0.25 7.55 11.35
N LEU A 218 -0.17 7.15 12.62
CA LEU A 218 -0.25 8.08 13.76
C LEU A 218 0.92 9.06 13.82
N ASN A 219 2.13 8.64 13.49
CA ASN A 219 3.28 9.55 13.43
C ASN A 219 3.12 10.56 12.29
N ILE A 220 2.58 10.16 11.14
CA ILE A 220 2.26 11.09 10.05
C ILE A 220 1.12 12.03 10.47
N ALA A 221 0.09 11.52 11.15
CA ALA A 221 -1.00 12.36 11.67
C ALA A 221 -0.49 13.44 12.63
N LEU A 222 0.44 13.09 13.51
CA LEU A 222 1.07 14.05 14.41
C LEU A 222 1.78 15.17 13.63
N VAL A 223 2.63 14.83 12.66
CA VAL A 223 3.35 15.87 11.89
C VAL A 223 2.42 16.65 10.95
N ASN A 224 1.33 16.04 10.48
CA ASN A 224 0.27 16.73 9.76
C ASN A 224 -0.44 17.76 10.65
N GLU A 225 -0.81 17.39 11.87
CA GLU A 225 -1.41 18.33 12.82
C GLU A 225 -0.44 19.46 13.17
N LEU A 226 0.85 19.18 13.36
CA LEU A 226 1.89 20.17 13.56
C LEU A 226 1.96 21.15 12.38
N SER A 227 1.86 20.67 11.12
CA SER A 227 1.86 21.55 9.95
C SER A 227 0.64 22.50 9.93
N VAL A 228 -0.51 22.02 10.39
CA VAL A 228 -1.71 22.87 10.55
C VAL A 228 -1.50 23.94 11.64
N ILE A 229 -0.88 23.58 12.76
CA ILE A 229 -0.57 24.50 13.87
C ILE A 229 0.44 25.55 13.41
N PHE A 230 1.56 25.12 12.82
CA PHE A 230 2.63 26.01 12.38
C PHE A 230 2.19 26.92 11.23
N GLY A 231 1.35 26.44 10.33
CA GLY A 231 0.75 27.28 9.29
C GLY A 231 -0.20 28.37 9.82
N ARG A 232 -0.71 28.26 11.07
CA ARG A 232 -1.45 29.31 11.75
C ARG A 232 -0.55 30.31 12.52
N LEU A 233 0.67 29.87 12.84
CA LEU A 233 1.68 30.66 13.53
C LEU A 233 2.66 31.36 12.56
N ASP A 234 2.48 31.13 11.24
CA ASP A 234 3.39 31.61 10.18
C ASP A 234 4.84 31.09 10.38
N ILE A 235 4.96 29.82 10.80
CA ILE A 235 6.22 29.10 10.98
C ILE A 235 6.34 28.03 9.90
N ASP A 236 7.51 27.90 9.29
CA ASP A 236 7.77 26.82 8.32
C ASP A 236 7.92 25.48 9.05
N THR A 237 7.09 24.52 8.68
CA THR A 237 7.06 23.21 9.34
C THR A 237 8.37 22.45 9.16
N LEU A 238 8.99 22.53 7.96
CA LEU A 238 10.23 21.84 7.67
C LEU A 238 11.38 22.32 8.55
N ASP A 239 11.50 23.64 8.74
CA ASP A 239 12.52 24.25 9.60
C ASP A 239 12.40 23.74 11.05
N VAL A 240 11.16 23.61 11.55
CA VAL A 240 10.91 23.06 12.89
C VAL A 240 11.30 21.58 12.97
N LEU A 241 10.92 20.80 11.96
CA LEU A 241 11.23 19.36 11.92
C LEU A 241 12.73 19.10 11.76
N GLU A 242 13.46 19.94 11.04
CA GLU A 242 14.92 19.87 10.93
C GLU A 242 15.59 20.22 12.27
N ALA A 243 15.15 21.28 12.93
CA ALA A 243 15.64 21.64 14.25
C ALA A 243 15.37 20.53 15.29
N ALA A 244 14.16 20.00 15.33
CA ALA A 244 13.80 18.87 16.21
C ALA A 244 14.58 17.59 15.85
N GLY A 245 14.76 17.30 14.55
CA GLY A 245 15.50 16.17 14.00
C GLY A 245 17.01 16.18 14.32
N SER A 246 17.55 17.32 14.81
CA SER A 246 18.92 17.35 15.35
C SER A 246 19.09 16.47 16.59
N LYS A 247 17.99 16.01 17.22
CA LYS A 247 18.00 15.13 18.38
C LYS A 247 17.92 13.66 17.93
N TRP A 248 18.79 12.83 18.46
CA TRP A 248 18.93 11.41 18.08
C TRP A 248 17.65 10.58 18.24
N ASN A 249 16.74 10.98 19.10
CA ASN A 249 15.49 10.26 19.40
C ASN A 249 14.26 10.82 18.69
N PHE A 250 14.42 11.85 17.84
CA PHE A 250 13.33 12.37 17.04
C PHE A 250 13.15 11.57 15.75
N LEU A 251 11.95 11.04 15.52
CA LEU A 251 11.69 10.26 14.34
C LEU A 251 11.44 11.15 13.10
N PRO A 252 12.06 10.86 11.95
CA PRO A 252 12.08 11.76 10.78
C PRO A 252 10.80 11.64 9.92
N PHE A 253 9.63 11.69 10.54
CA PHE A 253 8.37 11.77 9.81
C PHE A 253 8.18 13.18 9.22
N ARG A 254 7.50 13.23 8.08
CA ARG A 254 7.19 14.47 7.36
C ARG A 254 5.68 14.57 7.14
N PRO A 255 5.11 15.81 7.04
CA PRO A 255 3.72 15.97 6.63
C PRO A 255 3.49 15.44 5.23
N GLY A 256 2.26 15.04 4.96
CA GLY A 256 1.88 14.59 3.63
C GLY A 256 0.55 13.85 3.60
N LEU A 257 0.18 13.45 2.40
CA LEU A 257 -1.02 12.67 2.16
C LEU A 257 -0.76 11.20 2.49
N VAL A 258 -1.70 10.56 3.16
CA VAL A 258 -1.62 9.14 3.54
C VAL A 258 -2.62 8.34 2.72
N GLY A 259 -2.14 7.76 1.65
CA GLY A 259 -2.90 6.88 0.74
C GLY A 259 -2.34 5.46 0.68
N GLY A 260 -2.74 4.73 -0.35
CA GLY A 260 -2.32 3.36 -0.64
C GLY A 260 -3.06 2.30 0.17
N HIS A 261 -2.64 1.02 -0.01
CA HIS A 261 -3.36 -0.15 0.50
C HIS A 261 -3.08 -0.48 1.96
N CYS A 262 -2.01 0.06 2.55
CA CYS A 262 -1.53 -0.38 3.85
C CYS A 262 -1.73 0.71 4.93
N ILE A 263 -1.01 1.85 4.82
CA ILE A 263 -0.97 2.84 5.91
C ILE A 263 -2.36 3.46 6.13
N GLY A 264 -3.10 3.73 5.05
CA GLY A 264 -4.44 4.30 5.12
C GLY A 264 -5.55 3.29 5.44
N VAL A 265 -5.28 1.99 5.39
CA VAL A 265 -6.27 0.89 5.48
C VAL A 265 -6.12 0.09 6.78
N ASP A 266 -4.91 -0.38 7.11
CA ASP A 266 -4.67 -1.26 8.26
C ASP A 266 -5.19 -0.70 9.60
N PRO A 267 -5.12 0.64 9.90
CA PRO A 267 -5.70 1.18 11.12
C PRO A 267 -7.19 0.89 11.27
N TYR A 268 -7.94 0.86 10.17
CA TYR A 268 -9.37 0.55 10.20
C TYR A 268 -9.66 -0.90 10.55
N TYR A 269 -8.78 -1.83 10.22
CA TYR A 269 -8.87 -3.21 10.67
C TYR A 269 -8.78 -3.31 12.20
N LEU A 270 -7.83 -2.59 12.80
CA LEU A 270 -7.67 -2.58 14.24
C LEU A 270 -8.82 -1.85 14.96
N THR A 271 -9.29 -0.72 14.41
CA THR A 271 -10.43 0.01 14.99
C THR A 271 -11.71 -0.80 14.94
N HIS A 272 -11.98 -1.49 13.81
CA HIS A 272 -13.11 -2.38 13.66
C HIS A 272 -13.10 -3.49 14.74
N LYS A 273 -11.97 -4.15 14.95
CA LYS A 273 -11.83 -5.17 15.99
C LYS A 273 -12.00 -4.60 17.39
N ALA A 274 -11.43 -3.43 17.66
CA ALA A 274 -11.60 -2.76 18.95
C ALA A 274 -13.07 -2.47 19.27
N GLU A 275 -13.82 -1.97 18.30
CA GLU A 275 -15.26 -1.71 18.45
C GLU A 275 -16.05 -3.01 18.68
N GLN A 276 -15.71 -4.10 17.98
CA GLN A 276 -16.34 -5.42 18.20
C GLN A 276 -16.18 -5.93 19.64
N VAL A 277 -15.04 -5.63 20.29
CA VAL A 277 -14.80 -6.00 21.69
C VAL A 277 -15.21 -4.90 22.68
N GLY A 278 -15.94 -3.89 22.23
CA GLY A 278 -16.54 -2.83 23.06
C GLY A 278 -15.58 -1.68 23.44
N TYR A 279 -14.46 -1.50 22.72
CA TYR A 279 -13.53 -0.41 22.96
C TYR A 279 -13.54 0.61 21.81
N ASN A 280 -13.72 1.90 22.13
CA ASN A 280 -13.63 2.97 21.14
C ASN A 280 -12.15 3.47 21.04
N PRO A 281 -11.43 3.25 19.92
CA PRO A 281 -10.02 3.55 19.79
C PRO A 281 -9.76 5.03 19.45
N GLN A 282 -9.87 5.90 20.44
CA GLN A 282 -9.86 7.36 20.30
C GLN A 282 -8.61 7.90 19.59
N VAL A 283 -7.42 7.43 19.94
CA VAL A 283 -6.15 7.92 19.36
C VAL A 283 -6.04 7.56 17.88
N ILE A 284 -6.36 6.32 17.52
CA ILE A 284 -6.26 5.83 16.15
C ILE A 284 -7.27 6.57 15.26
N LEU A 285 -8.53 6.69 15.71
CA LEU A 285 -9.58 7.40 14.97
C LEU A 285 -9.27 8.90 14.83
N ALA A 286 -8.67 9.54 15.85
CA ALA A 286 -8.24 10.93 15.75
C ALA A 286 -7.15 11.10 14.70
N GLY A 287 -6.13 10.22 14.69
CA GLY A 287 -5.07 10.24 13.67
C GLY A 287 -5.61 10.03 12.26
N ARG A 288 -6.49 9.05 12.06
CA ARG A 288 -7.12 8.84 10.76
C ARG A 288 -7.88 10.07 10.28
N ARG A 289 -8.69 10.68 11.14
CA ARG A 289 -9.44 11.91 10.80
C ARG A 289 -8.52 13.06 10.39
N ILE A 290 -7.36 13.21 11.03
CA ILE A 290 -6.37 14.22 10.64
C ILE A 290 -5.84 13.92 9.23
N ASN A 291 -5.37 12.70 8.99
CA ASN A 291 -4.79 12.30 7.72
C ASN A 291 -5.80 12.36 6.56
N ASP A 292 -7.03 11.93 6.80
CA ASP A 292 -8.09 11.94 5.77
C ASP A 292 -8.50 13.37 5.36
N ASN A 293 -8.39 14.34 6.27
CA ASN A 293 -8.73 15.74 5.98
C ASN A 293 -7.57 16.56 5.37
N MET A 294 -6.37 15.99 5.20
CA MET A 294 -5.20 16.75 4.75
C MET A 294 -5.34 17.29 3.33
N ALA A 295 -5.93 16.53 2.41
CA ALA A 295 -6.17 16.99 1.04
C ALA A 295 -7.06 18.24 1.03
N GLN A 296 -8.18 18.21 1.76
CA GLN A 296 -9.08 19.34 1.88
C GLN A 296 -8.42 20.55 2.53
N TYR A 297 -7.67 20.34 3.62
CA TYR A 297 -6.91 21.42 4.25
C TYR A 297 -5.92 22.08 3.29
N MET A 298 -5.19 21.28 2.55
CA MET A 298 -4.18 21.73 1.59
C MET A 298 -4.82 22.54 0.46
N VAL A 299 -5.88 22.02 -0.17
CA VAL A 299 -6.57 22.73 -1.27
C VAL A 299 -7.16 24.03 -0.78
N LYS A 300 -7.78 24.05 0.40
CA LYS A 300 -8.29 25.30 1.00
C LYS A 300 -7.20 26.35 1.19
N LYS A 301 -6.02 25.97 1.65
CA LYS A 301 -4.86 26.88 1.80
C LYS A 301 -4.33 27.35 0.46
N PHE A 302 -4.26 26.44 -0.51
CA PHE A 302 -3.85 26.75 -1.87
C PHE A 302 -4.79 27.78 -2.53
N VAL A 303 -6.09 27.55 -2.47
CA VAL A 303 -7.11 28.48 -2.98
C VAL A 303 -7.06 29.85 -2.27
N GLN A 304 -6.86 29.87 -0.95
CA GLN A 304 -6.66 31.13 -0.22
C GLN A 304 -5.48 31.94 -0.76
N ARG A 305 -4.36 31.30 -1.10
CA ARG A 305 -3.20 31.96 -1.71
C ARG A 305 -3.48 32.43 -3.13
N MET A 306 -4.22 31.63 -3.94
CA MET A 306 -4.64 32.06 -5.27
C MET A 306 -5.46 33.36 -5.20
N ILE A 307 -6.42 33.46 -4.27
CA ILE A 307 -7.22 34.68 -4.03
C ILE A 307 -6.34 35.85 -3.61
N GLN A 308 -5.40 35.63 -2.69
CA GLN A 308 -4.46 36.67 -2.23
C GLN A 308 -3.56 37.21 -3.35
N ASN A 309 -3.26 36.36 -4.35
CA ASN A 309 -2.47 36.72 -5.53
C ASN A 309 -3.32 37.25 -6.69
N ASN A 310 -4.62 37.50 -6.47
CA ASN A 310 -5.58 37.97 -7.46
C ASN A 310 -5.78 37.01 -8.66
N ILE A 311 -5.61 35.69 -8.44
CA ILE A 311 -5.94 34.68 -9.44
C ILE A 311 -7.45 34.41 -9.38
N ASP A 312 -8.12 34.42 -10.55
CA ASP A 312 -9.54 34.10 -10.67
C ASP A 312 -9.74 32.60 -10.49
N VAL A 313 -10.10 32.20 -9.28
CA VAL A 313 -10.18 30.79 -8.88
C VAL A 313 -11.14 29.98 -9.73
N ALA A 314 -12.35 30.51 -9.96
CA ALA A 314 -13.43 29.75 -10.63
C ALA A 314 -13.18 29.50 -12.14
N ASN A 315 -12.28 30.28 -12.75
CA ASN A 315 -11.93 30.13 -14.17
C ASN A 315 -10.48 29.67 -14.35
N SER A 316 -9.80 29.31 -13.25
CA SER A 316 -8.39 28.91 -13.30
C SER A 316 -8.21 27.45 -13.72
N THR A 317 -7.03 27.19 -14.26
CA THR A 317 -6.52 25.84 -14.52
C THR A 317 -5.34 25.56 -13.59
N VAL A 318 -5.40 24.46 -12.85
CA VAL A 318 -4.33 24.02 -11.95
C VAL A 318 -3.71 22.75 -12.48
N GLY A 319 -2.38 22.75 -12.61
CA GLY A 319 -1.60 21.54 -12.92
C GLY A 319 -1.35 20.73 -11.64
N LEU A 320 -1.77 19.47 -11.64
CA LEU A 320 -1.47 18.50 -10.60
C LEU A 320 -0.38 17.55 -11.09
N LEU A 321 0.78 17.58 -10.47
CA LEU A 321 1.92 16.72 -10.76
C LEU A 321 1.93 15.54 -9.79
N GLY A 322 1.62 14.35 -10.32
CA GLY A 322 1.52 13.10 -9.60
C GLY A 322 0.12 12.75 -9.11
N ILE A 323 -0.37 11.57 -9.53
CA ILE A 323 -1.68 11.01 -9.15
C ILE A 323 -1.56 9.62 -8.51
N THR A 324 -0.42 8.96 -8.63
CA THR A 324 -0.17 7.68 -7.97
C THR A 324 -0.12 7.85 -6.44
N PHE A 325 -0.30 6.75 -5.70
CA PHE A 325 -0.29 6.86 -4.23
C PHE A 325 1.10 7.10 -3.64
N LYS A 326 2.15 6.83 -4.42
CA LYS A 326 3.54 6.88 -3.98
C LYS A 326 4.46 7.18 -5.17
N GLU A 327 5.62 7.77 -4.87
CA GLU A 327 6.68 8.07 -5.85
C GLU A 327 7.21 6.81 -6.54
N ASN A 328 7.46 6.93 -7.86
CA ASN A 328 8.07 5.93 -8.72
C ASN A 328 7.37 4.56 -8.70
N CYS A 329 6.05 4.57 -8.58
CA CYS A 329 5.20 3.40 -8.54
C CYS A 329 3.97 3.64 -9.43
N PRO A 330 3.55 2.69 -10.27
CA PRO A 330 2.43 2.88 -11.19
C PRO A 330 1.04 2.79 -10.52
N ASP A 331 0.95 2.35 -9.27
CA ASP A 331 -0.28 2.06 -8.56
C ASP A 331 -1.05 3.34 -8.18
N ILE A 332 -2.27 3.45 -8.66
CA ILE A 332 -3.17 4.61 -8.43
C ILE A 332 -4.20 4.36 -7.32
N ARG A 333 -4.34 3.13 -6.83
CA ARG A 333 -5.41 2.75 -5.90
C ARG A 333 -5.27 3.46 -4.56
N ASN A 334 -6.39 3.98 -4.03
CA ASN A 334 -6.45 4.76 -2.79
C ASN A 334 -5.47 5.95 -2.75
N SER A 335 -5.12 6.52 -3.90
CA SER A 335 -4.30 7.71 -3.93
C SER A 335 -5.04 8.92 -3.36
N LYS A 336 -4.45 9.59 -2.39
CA LYS A 336 -4.99 10.84 -1.84
C LYS A 336 -4.80 12.07 -2.76
N ALA A 337 -4.06 11.93 -3.85
CA ALA A 337 -4.00 12.94 -4.89
C ALA A 337 -5.35 13.08 -5.62
N ILE A 338 -6.15 12.01 -5.68
CA ILE A 338 -7.53 12.05 -6.20
C ILE A 338 -8.43 12.95 -5.35
N ASP A 339 -8.27 12.93 -4.03
CA ASP A 339 -9.03 13.80 -3.14
C ASP A 339 -8.70 15.29 -3.41
N ILE A 340 -7.43 15.59 -3.81
CA ILE A 340 -7.05 16.94 -4.26
C ILE A 340 -7.80 17.33 -5.53
N VAL A 341 -7.86 16.43 -6.53
CA VAL A 341 -8.60 16.70 -7.78
C VAL A 341 -10.06 17.01 -7.48
N SER A 342 -10.70 16.15 -6.70
CA SER A 342 -12.12 16.29 -6.34
C SER A 342 -12.40 17.59 -5.58
N GLU A 343 -11.51 17.95 -4.63
CA GLU A 343 -11.65 19.18 -3.86
C GLU A 343 -11.43 20.42 -4.75
N LEU A 344 -10.43 20.42 -5.66
CA LEU A 344 -10.21 21.53 -6.62
C LEU A 344 -11.43 21.70 -7.54
N GLN A 345 -11.99 20.61 -8.07
CA GLN A 345 -13.18 20.64 -8.91
C GLN A 345 -14.39 21.21 -8.16
N SER A 346 -14.51 20.99 -6.85
CA SER A 346 -15.57 21.58 -6.03
C SER A 346 -15.51 23.12 -5.96
N TRP A 347 -14.35 23.70 -6.24
CA TRP A 347 -14.12 25.14 -6.38
C TRP A 347 -14.26 25.64 -7.82
N ASN A 348 -14.77 24.84 -8.75
CA ASN A 348 -14.84 25.09 -10.20
C ASN A 348 -13.48 25.35 -10.86
N ILE A 349 -12.42 24.79 -10.32
CA ILE A 349 -11.08 24.83 -10.88
C ILE A 349 -10.96 23.71 -11.92
N ASN A 350 -10.46 24.01 -13.10
CA ASN A 350 -10.07 23.00 -14.08
C ASN A 350 -8.74 22.37 -13.64
N VAL A 351 -8.65 21.03 -13.65
CA VAL A 351 -7.45 20.31 -13.21
C VAL A 351 -6.84 19.56 -14.38
N VAL A 352 -5.58 19.88 -14.68
CA VAL A 352 -4.74 19.15 -15.63
C VAL A 352 -3.83 18.21 -14.83
N VAL A 353 -3.94 16.91 -15.07
CA VAL A 353 -3.22 15.89 -14.29
C VAL A 353 -2.08 15.32 -15.11
N VAL A 354 -0.89 15.35 -14.56
CA VAL A 354 0.32 14.79 -15.16
C VAL A 354 0.94 13.77 -14.25
N ASP A 355 1.12 12.54 -14.74
CA ASP A 355 1.83 11.49 -14.01
C ASP A 355 2.64 10.61 -14.99
N PRO A 356 3.97 10.50 -14.80
CA PRO A 356 4.81 9.71 -15.69
C PRO A 356 4.77 8.19 -15.43
N TRP A 357 4.11 7.74 -14.38
CA TRP A 357 4.07 6.35 -13.94
C TRP A 357 2.69 5.70 -14.08
N ALA A 358 1.63 6.47 -13.93
CA ALA A 358 0.27 5.96 -13.98
C ALA A 358 -0.13 5.55 -15.41
N ASP A 359 -0.85 4.43 -15.54
CA ASP A 359 -1.46 4.04 -16.81
C ASP A 359 -2.69 4.89 -17.11
N SER A 360 -2.71 5.54 -18.28
CA SER A 360 -3.78 6.45 -18.69
C SER A 360 -5.14 5.77 -18.84
N ASN A 361 -5.17 4.49 -19.24
CA ASN A 361 -6.42 3.76 -19.39
C ASN A 361 -6.99 3.42 -18.02
N GLU A 362 -6.13 2.94 -17.10
CA GLU A 362 -6.54 2.63 -15.72
C GLU A 362 -7.05 3.89 -14.99
N VAL A 363 -6.35 5.02 -15.12
CA VAL A 363 -6.79 6.31 -14.55
C VAL A 363 -8.16 6.73 -15.10
N ASN A 364 -8.39 6.55 -16.40
CA ASN A 364 -9.67 6.87 -17.01
C ASN A 364 -10.78 5.93 -16.55
N GLU A 365 -10.53 4.62 -16.51
CA GLU A 365 -11.52 3.62 -16.07
C GLU A 365 -11.92 3.80 -14.61
N VAL A 366 -10.93 4.04 -13.73
CA VAL A 366 -11.16 4.08 -12.28
C VAL A 366 -11.67 5.44 -11.81
N TYR A 367 -11.13 6.54 -12.36
CA TYR A 367 -11.39 7.90 -11.87
C TYR A 367 -12.08 8.82 -12.88
N GLY A 368 -12.25 8.39 -14.14
CA GLY A 368 -12.81 9.22 -15.20
C GLY A 368 -11.95 10.43 -15.56
N LEU A 369 -10.65 10.35 -15.29
CA LEU A 369 -9.68 11.42 -15.54
C LEU A 369 -8.82 11.09 -16.76
N THR A 370 -8.35 12.14 -17.46
CA THR A 370 -7.38 12.03 -18.53
C THR A 370 -6.03 12.52 -18.01
N LEU A 371 -4.96 11.79 -18.35
CA LEU A 371 -3.60 12.25 -18.08
C LEU A 371 -3.08 13.08 -19.25
N ASP A 372 -2.46 14.20 -18.92
CA ASP A 372 -1.73 15.05 -19.84
C ASP A 372 -0.23 14.77 -19.80
N GLU A 373 0.47 15.14 -20.85
CA GLU A 373 1.93 15.04 -20.90
C GLU A 373 2.60 16.28 -20.29
N LEU A 374 3.72 16.07 -19.62
CA LEU A 374 4.57 17.17 -19.16
C LEU A 374 5.35 17.77 -20.35
N SER A 375 4.72 18.67 -21.06
CA SER A 375 5.29 19.30 -22.25
C SER A 375 5.42 20.83 -22.10
N GLU A 376 6.13 21.48 -23.02
CA GLU A 376 6.26 22.94 -23.03
C GLU A 376 4.94 23.65 -23.37
N GLU A 377 3.97 22.91 -23.91
CA GLU A 377 2.65 23.41 -24.24
C GLU A 377 1.75 23.50 -23.00
N LEU A 378 2.10 22.81 -21.90
CA LEU A 378 1.38 22.89 -20.65
C LEU A 378 1.37 24.35 -20.15
N LYS A 379 0.15 24.93 -20.02
CA LYS A 379 -0.06 26.28 -19.47
C LYS A 379 -1.18 26.26 -18.45
N VAL A 380 -0.81 26.58 -17.19
CA VAL A 380 -1.70 26.56 -16.05
C VAL A 380 -1.54 27.85 -15.22
N ASP A 381 -2.52 28.16 -14.37
CA ASP A 381 -2.45 29.35 -13.51
C ASP A 381 -1.67 29.10 -12.22
N SER A 382 -1.59 27.82 -11.78
CA SER A 382 -0.88 27.42 -10.57
C SER A 382 -0.56 25.95 -10.62
N LEU A 383 0.37 25.48 -9.78
CA LEU A 383 0.84 24.09 -9.72
C LEU A 383 0.71 23.47 -8.34
N ILE A 384 0.38 22.20 -8.30
CA ILE A 384 0.46 21.34 -7.10
C ILE A 384 1.37 20.16 -7.43
N VAL A 385 2.42 19.97 -6.65
CA VAL A 385 3.27 18.78 -6.71
C VAL A 385 2.85 17.85 -5.58
N ALA A 386 1.99 16.87 -5.92
CA ALA A 386 1.38 15.97 -4.95
C ALA A 386 2.24 14.73 -4.67
N VAL A 387 2.93 14.21 -5.71
CA VAL A 387 3.78 13.02 -5.61
C VAL A 387 5.20 13.35 -6.10
N GLY A 388 6.20 12.86 -5.36
CA GLY A 388 7.60 13.19 -5.60
C GLY A 388 8.31 12.23 -6.56
N HIS A 389 7.77 12.02 -7.77
CA HIS A 389 8.46 11.23 -8.80
C HIS A 389 9.82 11.83 -9.15
N ASP A 390 10.78 11.01 -9.52
CA ASP A 390 12.13 11.46 -9.88
C ASP A 390 12.09 12.46 -11.05
N GLN A 391 11.21 12.26 -12.03
CA GLN A 391 11.00 13.18 -13.15
C GLN A 391 10.59 14.59 -12.69
N PHE A 392 9.84 14.69 -11.58
CA PHE A 392 9.46 16.00 -11.01
C PHE A 392 10.57 16.59 -10.15
N ARG A 393 11.35 15.76 -9.44
CA ARG A 393 12.53 16.21 -8.67
C ARG A 393 13.61 16.84 -9.54
N GLU A 394 13.73 16.38 -10.79
CA GLU A 394 14.68 16.89 -11.76
C GLU A 394 14.26 18.22 -12.40
N LEU A 395 13.01 18.65 -12.20
CA LEU A 395 12.55 19.94 -12.72
C LEU A 395 13.21 21.08 -11.95
N SER A 396 13.81 22.00 -12.69
CA SER A 396 14.28 23.26 -12.09
C SER A 396 13.12 24.20 -11.79
N PRO A 397 13.24 25.10 -10.78
CA PRO A 397 12.25 26.15 -10.55
C PRO A 397 11.94 27.00 -11.79
N VAL A 398 12.94 27.25 -12.64
CA VAL A 398 12.77 27.92 -13.93
C VAL A 398 11.82 27.16 -14.85
N LYS A 399 11.99 25.83 -14.94
CA LYS A 399 11.12 24.99 -15.79
C LYS A 399 9.68 24.95 -15.25
N LEU A 400 9.50 24.82 -13.94
CA LEU A 400 8.19 24.94 -13.30
C LEU A 400 7.50 26.26 -13.64
N ARG A 401 8.26 27.37 -13.61
CA ARG A 401 7.75 28.70 -13.93
C ARG A 401 7.26 28.81 -15.37
N GLN A 402 7.90 28.12 -16.32
CA GLN A 402 7.51 28.09 -17.74
C GLN A 402 6.13 27.45 -17.96
N PHE A 403 5.69 26.55 -17.10
CA PHE A 403 4.36 25.95 -17.16
C PHE A 403 3.26 26.92 -16.66
N CYS A 404 3.62 27.95 -15.93
CA CYS A 404 2.63 28.85 -15.34
C CYS A 404 2.43 30.12 -16.14
N THR A 405 1.16 30.54 -16.21
CA THR A 405 0.74 31.85 -16.70
C THR A 405 0.69 32.85 -15.53
N GLY A 406 0.42 34.11 -15.81
CA GLY A 406 0.28 35.15 -14.77
C GLY A 406 1.59 35.56 -14.09
N ASP A 407 1.51 36.57 -13.23
CA ASP A 407 2.69 37.21 -12.61
C ASP A 407 3.14 36.49 -11.32
N LEU A 408 2.20 35.97 -10.52
CA LEU A 408 2.49 35.37 -9.22
C LEU A 408 1.69 34.08 -9.03
N PRO A 409 2.01 33.00 -9.78
CA PRO A 409 1.36 31.71 -9.62
C PRO A 409 1.63 31.09 -8.24
N VAL A 410 0.73 30.24 -7.78
CA VAL A 410 0.93 29.47 -6.54
C VAL A 410 1.59 28.14 -6.87
N LEU A 411 2.64 27.77 -6.15
CA LEU A 411 3.18 26.41 -6.12
C LEU A 411 2.88 25.79 -4.76
N ALA A 412 2.07 24.71 -4.74
CA ALA A 412 1.95 23.84 -3.58
C ALA A 412 2.93 22.68 -3.72
N ASP A 413 3.99 22.70 -2.95
CA ASP A 413 4.98 21.62 -2.87
C ASP A 413 4.68 20.73 -1.66
N VAL A 414 3.81 19.74 -1.85
CA VAL A 414 3.30 18.87 -0.77
C VAL A 414 4.42 18.05 -0.12
N LYS A 415 5.43 17.71 -0.88
CA LYS A 415 6.55 16.86 -0.46
C LYS A 415 7.82 17.64 -0.12
N SER A 416 7.77 18.98 -0.21
CA SER A 416 8.94 19.84 -0.02
C SER A 416 10.16 19.44 -0.86
N LEU A 417 9.91 19.19 -2.16
CA LEU A 417 10.93 18.72 -3.10
C LEU A 417 11.92 19.81 -3.48
N PHE A 418 11.46 21.06 -3.54
CA PHE A 418 12.23 22.17 -4.05
C PHE A 418 12.74 23.08 -2.92
N ASN A 419 13.87 23.71 -3.12
CA ASN A 419 14.28 24.79 -2.21
C ASN A 419 13.29 25.95 -2.29
N LYS A 420 12.76 26.37 -1.16
CA LYS A 420 11.69 27.40 -1.07
C LYS A 420 12.15 28.73 -1.66
N GLN A 421 13.38 29.15 -1.36
CA GLN A 421 13.90 30.45 -1.81
C GLN A 421 14.10 30.43 -3.33
N ASP A 422 14.66 29.37 -3.89
CA ASP A 422 14.87 29.25 -5.33
C ASP A 422 13.56 29.34 -6.11
N VAL A 423 12.48 28.78 -5.55
CA VAL A 423 11.13 28.84 -6.17
C VAL A 423 10.54 30.24 -6.04
N VAL A 424 10.68 30.89 -4.88
CA VAL A 424 10.25 32.27 -4.66
C VAL A 424 10.97 33.24 -5.60
N ASP A 425 12.28 33.04 -5.82
CA ASP A 425 13.09 33.86 -6.72
C ASP A 425 12.67 33.76 -8.19
N GLN A 426 11.94 32.67 -8.56
CA GLN A 426 11.31 32.52 -9.87
C GLN A 426 9.90 33.13 -9.94
N GLY A 427 9.44 33.83 -8.91
CA GLY A 427 8.15 34.53 -8.88
C GLY A 427 6.97 33.65 -8.53
N PHE A 428 7.15 32.60 -7.73
CA PHE A 428 6.05 31.82 -7.15
C PHE A 428 5.67 32.29 -5.75
N SER A 429 4.38 32.22 -5.45
CA SER A 429 3.89 32.17 -4.08
C SER A 429 3.91 30.72 -3.60
N VAL A 430 4.81 30.36 -2.70
CA VAL A 430 5.04 28.96 -2.31
C VAL A 430 4.19 28.58 -1.11
N PHE A 431 3.51 27.43 -1.19
CA PHE A 431 2.86 26.76 -0.08
C PHE A 431 3.51 25.38 0.15
N ARG A 432 3.75 25.03 1.41
CA ARG A 432 4.21 23.69 1.87
C ARG A 432 3.34 23.20 3.00
N LEU A 433 3.27 21.86 3.21
CA LEU A 433 2.69 21.27 4.42
C LEU A 433 3.65 21.36 5.60
#